data_ceaa40c02ef2034bdc1fbfc210e9067f
#
_entry.id   ceaa40c02ef2034bdc1fbfc210e9067f
#
_cell.length_a   1.000
_cell.length_b   1.000
_cell.length_c   1.000
_cell.angle_alpha   90.00
_cell.angle_beta   90.00
_cell.angle_gamma   90.00
#
_symmetry.space_group_name_H-M   'P 1'
#
loop_
_entity.id
_entity.type
_entity.pdbx_description
1 polymer ?
#
loop_
_entity_poly.entity_id
_entity_poly.type
_entity_poly.pdbx_seq_one_letter_code
_entity_poly.pdbx_strand_id
1 'polypeptide(L)'
;MCIRDSCTEEELSHSGVAEEYRRFCYRFREEYIYEMLRLSREVTSFRTLEHIAGVHYVSMRVARAFCASGGLIDLGLISGAALGHDLGKFGCKPGERVPYLHYYYTDQWFTRRGLTALGHIAANHSVWDLEIENLSSESLTLVYADFRVKQTYGEDRREIPCLYSLQEAFDVILSKLDNVDDAKRLRYRYVYAKLRDFEDYLISFGVDTTLRTAGGPARPAKNAALLNTDEVVTALRRTAVDHNIRLMHRLGHEQLFGNTLEAARGEKNPARLQAYVSIFEEYFTYWNASQKQQTLDFLYELLLIPDGDIRRRAAALIGRILAAFRLGYQKEPPADAPPDPEEDLPFQLWAEYLEKLIDPDRRLTPRQISMIRYQAKTAADALLMNCSDADAPRFAGELFRHYRRPELVDADAAVSYT
;
A
#
# COMPACT_ATOMS: atom_id res chain seq x y z
N MET A 1 21.34 7.38 -13.54
CA MET A 1 20.20 7.16 -14.47
C MET A 1 19.33 8.39 -14.39
N CYS A 2 19.11 9.09 -15.49
CA CYS A 2 18.26 10.28 -15.48
C CYS A 2 16.85 9.84 -15.87
N ILE A 3 15.82 10.24 -15.13
CA ILE A 3 14.41 9.97 -15.51
C ILE A 3 14.10 10.50 -16.93
N ARG A 4 14.87 11.48 -17.39
CA ARG A 4 14.78 12.00 -18.78
C ARG A 4 14.99 10.95 -19.87
N ASP A 5 15.66 9.83 -19.54
CA ASP A 5 16.00 8.78 -20.52
C ASP A 5 15.00 7.62 -20.50
N SER A 6 13.96 7.70 -19.67
CA SER A 6 13.02 6.59 -19.44
C SER A 6 12.00 6.44 -20.57
N CYS A 7 11.31 7.52 -20.94
CA CYS A 7 10.41 7.58 -22.09
C CYS A 7 10.66 8.88 -22.86
N THR A 8 10.64 8.80 -24.19
CA THR A 8 10.67 9.99 -25.06
C THR A 8 9.28 10.61 -25.14
N GLU A 9 9.19 11.87 -25.54
CA GLU A 9 7.88 12.50 -25.78
C GLU A 9 7.10 11.82 -26.93
N GLU A 10 7.80 11.25 -27.90
CA GLU A 10 7.19 10.43 -28.96
C GLU A 10 6.56 9.16 -28.38
N GLU A 11 7.30 8.43 -27.55
CA GLU A 11 6.77 7.23 -26.86
C GLU A 11 5.57 7.59 -25.97
N LEU A 12 5.63 8.72 -25.26
CA LEU A 12 4.53 9.19 -24.42
C LEU A 12 3.30 9.64 -25.20
N SER A 13 3.48 10.12 -26.45
CA SER A 13 2.33 10.50 -27.26
C SER A 13 1.40 9.33 -27.61
N HIS A 14 1.91 8.09 -27.51
CA HIS A 14 1.17 6.87 -27.73
C HIS A 14 0.73 6.17 -26.43
N SER A 15 1.08 6.74 -25.28
CA SER A 15 0.75 6.18 -23.97
C SER A 15 -0.63 6.63 -23.50
N GLY A 16 -1.47 5.68 -23.09
CA GLY A 16 -2.76 5.97 -22.47
C GLY A 16 -2.66 6.62 -21.09
N VAL A 17 -1.48 6.59 -20.47
CA VAL A 17 -1.20 7.14 -19.13
C VAL A 17 -0.16 8.25 -19.14
N ALA A 18 0.07 8.92 -20.28
CA ALA A 18 1.10 9.94 -20.42
C ALA A 18 1.05 11.02 -19.33
N GLU A 19 -0.14 11.49 -18.98
CA GLU A 19 -0.32 12.52 -17.96
C GLU A 19 -0.02 11.99 -16.55
N GLU A 20 -0.42 10.77 -16.26
CA GLU A 20 -0.10 10.11 -14.99
C GLU A 20 1.41 9.87 -14.87
N TYR A 21 2.06 9.46 -15.95
CA TYR A 21 3.52 9.31 -16.01
C TYR A 21 4.26 10.64 -15.79
N ARG A 22 3.81 11.74 -16.38
CA ARG A 22 4.41 13.07 -16.14
C ARG A 22 4.23 13.50 -14.68
N ARG A 23 3.06 13.25 -14.10
CA ARG A 23 2.83 13.50 -12.65
C ARG A 23 3.74 12.63 -11.79
N PHE A 24 3.92 11.36 -12.15
CA PHE A 24 4.87 10.48 -11.48
C PHE A 24 6.29 11.04 -11.52
N CYS A 25 6.79 11.42 -12.70
CA CYS A 25 8.12 12.02 -12.86
C CYS A 25 8.29 13.31 -12.06
N TYR A 26 7.23 14.11 -11.98
CA TYR A 26 7.22 15.31 -11.14
C TYR A 26 7.35 14.94 -9.65
N ARG A 27 6.51 14.05 -9.15
CA ARG A 27 6.54 13.58 -7.75
C ARG A 27 7.86 12.89 -7.40
N PHE A 28 8.37 12.08 -8.29
CA PHE A 28 9.66 11.41 -8.12
C PHE A 28 10.80 12.41 -7.86
N ARG A 29 10.76 13.57 -8.47
CA ARG A 29 11.74 14.66 -8.25
C ARG A 29 11.43 15.48 -6.99
N GLU A 30 10.21 15.93 -6.84
CA GLU A 30 9.78 16.78 -5.71
C GLU A 30 9.99 16.10 -4.35
N GLU A 31 9.85 14.79 -4.30
CA GLU A 31 10.02 14.01 -3.08
C GLU A 31 11.42 13.40 -2.95
N TYR A 32 12.37 13.82 -3.79
CA TYR A 32 13.75 13.35 -3.76
C TYR A 32 13.91 11.83 -3.80
N ILE A 33 13.03 11.14 -4.56
CA ILE A 33 12.99 9.66 -4.57
C ILE A 33 14.31 9.06 -5.06
N TYR A 34 14.96 9.68 -6.05
CA TYR A 34 16.26 9.20 -6.54
C TYR A 34 17.32 9.25 -5.43
N GLU A 35 17.39 10.35 -4.71
CA GLU A 35 18.31 10.56 -3.59
C GLU A 35 18.00 9.59 -2.44
N MET A 36 16.71 9.36 -2.15
CA MET A 36 16.27 8.35 -1.20
C MET A 36 16.76 6.95 -1.60
N LEU A 37 16.56 6.57 -2.85
CA LEU A 37 17.02 5.27 -3.36
C LEU A 37 18.54 5.13 -3.28
N ARG A 38 19.28 6.20 -3.57
CA ARG A 38 20.73 6.22 -3.46
C ARG A 38 21.22 6.07 -2.02
N LEU A 39 20.51 6.66 -1.07
CA LEU A 39 20.80 6.62 0.35
C LEU A 39 19.96 5.57 1.10
N SER A 40 19.33 4.67 0.38
CA SER A 40 18.36 3.73 0.97
C SER A 40 18.98 2.88 2.08
N ARG A 41 20.26 2.54 2.00
CA ARG A 41 20.95 1.78 3.05
C ARG A 41 21.03 2.54 4.36
N GLU A 42 21.34 3.83 4.30
CA GLU A 42 21.47 4.70 5.47
C GLU A 42 20.11 5.02 6.10
N VAL A 43 19.05 5.03 5.29
CA VAL A 43 17.69 5.38 5.71
C VAL A 43 16.90 4.14 6.14
N THR A 44 17.00 3.03 5.40
CA THR A 44 16.13 1.86 5.57
C THR A 44 16.90 0.56 5.81
N SER A 45 18.22 0.56 5.66
CA SER A 45 19.10 -0.62 5.63
C SER A 45 18.93 -1.52 4.40
N PHE A 46 18.12 -1.12 3.43
CA PHE A 46 17.96 -1.81 2.15
C PHE A 46 18.58 -0.99 1.02
N ARG A 47 19.23 -1.66 0.09
CA ARG A 47 19.72 -1.07 -1.15
C ARG A 47 18.78 -1.46 -2.27
N THR A 48 18.28 -0.47 -3.00
CA THR A 48 17.23 -0.70 -4.01
C THR A 48 17.54 -0.01 -5.35
N LEU A 49 18.38 1.02 -5.38
CA LEU A 49 18.59 1.83 -6.58
C LEU A 49 19.12 1.02 -7.77
N GLU A 50 20.15 0.19 -7.54
CA GLU A 50 20.78 -0.61 -8.59
C GLU A 50 19.84 -1.68 -9.11
N HIS A 51 19.04 -2.29 -8.21
CA HIS A 51 18.00 -3.23 -8.58
C HIS A 51 16.93 -2.55 -9.43
N ILE A 52 16.35 -1.44 -8.95
CA ILE A 52 15.32 -0.67 -9.69
C ILE A 52 15.86 -0.24 -11.05
N ALA A 53 17.12 0.24 -11.12
CA ALA A 53 17.74 0.63 -12.38
C ALA A 53 17.88 -0.56 -13.35
N GLY A 54 18.26 -1.73 -12.85
CA GLY A 54 18.36 -2.95 -13.66
C GLY A 54 17.00 -3.42 -14.14
N VAL A 55 15.99 -3.45 -13.26
CA VAL A 55 14.62 -3.84 -13.61
C VAL A 55 14.04 -2.89 -14.65
N HIS A 56 14.17 -1.59 -14.44
CA HIS A 56 13.73 -0.60 -15.43
C HIS A 56 14.42 -0.76 -16.79
N TYR A 57 15.75 -0.99 -16.78
CA TYR A 57 16.50 -1.21 -18.02
C TYR A 57 15.98 -2.44 -18.79
N VAL A 58 15.80 -3.58 -18.12
CA VAL A 58 15.29 -4.81 -18.73
C VAL A 58 13.86 -4.60 -19.23
N SER A 59 12.99 -4.03 -18.39
CA SER A 59 11.59 -3.75 -18.74
C SER A 59 11.47 -2.90 -19.99
N MET A 60 12.19 -1.77 -20.05
CA MET A 60 12.11 -0.86 -21.19
C MET A 60 12.73 -1.45 -22.46
N ARG A 61 13.80 -2.23 -22.35
CA ARG A 61 14.40 -2.87 -23.49
C ARG A 61 13.50 -3.94 -24.11
N VAL A 62 12.88 -4.76 -23.26
CA VAL A 62 11.91 -5.78 -23.69
C VAL A 62 10.67 -5.11 -24.26
N ALA A 63 10.11 -4.13 -23.55
CA ALA A 63 8.88 -3.44 -23.97
C ALA A 63 9.05 -2.72 -25.32
N ARG A 64 10.16 -2.00 -25.51
CA ARG A 64 10.46 -1.33 -26.80
C ARG A 64 10.61 -2.33 -27.96
N ALA A 65 11.33 -3.41 -27.73
CA ALA A 65 11.50 -4.44 -28.74
C ALA A 65 10.15 -5.13 -29.07
N PHE A 66 9.34 -5.41 -28.06
CA PHE A 66 8.01 -5.98 -28.24
C PHE A 66 7.07 -5.03 -28.99
N CYS A 67 7.03 -3.75 -28.62
CA CYS A 67 6.27 -2.71 -29.31
C CYS A 67 6.72 -2.56 -30.78
N ALA A 68 8.03 -2.52 -31.04
CA ALA A 68 8.59 -2.43 -32.40
C ALA A 68 8.24 -3.65 -33.28
N SER A 69 7.97 -4.79 -32.67
CA SER A 69 7.54 -6.03 -33.34
C SER A 69 6.01 -6.13 -33.46
N GLY A 70 5.26 -5.08 -33.13
CA GLY A 70 3.81 -5.04 -33.23
C GLY A 70 3.06 -5.56 -31.99
N GLY A 71 3.75 -5.80 -30.89
CA GLY A 71 3.16 -6.14 -29.62
C GLY A 71 2.48 -4.92 -28.94
N LEU A 72 1.43 -5.17 -28.19
CA LEU A 72 0.69 -4.13 -27.47
C LEU A 72 1.23 -3.99 -26.06
N ILE A 73 1.89 -2.87 -25.77
CA ILE A 73 2.41 -2.50 -24.46
C ILE A 73 2.52 -0.97 -24.35
N ASP A 74 2.12 -0.42 -23.21
CA ASP A 74 2.22 1.00 -22.91
C ASP A 74 3.59 1.33 -22.28
N LEU A 75 4.43 2.07 -23.02
CA LEU A 75 5.79 2.39 -22.58
C LEU A 75 5.82 3.35 -21.39
N GLY A 76 4.86 4.27 -21.29
CA GLY A 76 4.73 5.15 -20.13
C GLY A 76 4.36 4.39 -18.88
N LEU A 77 3.41 3.47 -19.01
CA LEU A 77 2.94 2.64 -17.92
C LEU A 77 4.04 1.74 -17.38
N ILE A 78 4.72 0.98 -18.24
CA ILE A 78 5.80 0.10 -17.80
C ILE A 78 7.01 0.86 -17.25
N SER A 79 7.36 2.01 -17.83
CA SER A 79 8.47 2.85 -17.35
C SER A 79 8.23 3.35 -15.93
N GLY A 80 7.07 3.96 -15.68
CA GLY A 80 6.73 4.50 -14.38
C GLY A 80 6.59 3.40 -13.31
N ALA A 81 5.95 2.30 -13.67
CA ALA A 81 5.80 1.17 -12.77
C ALA A 81 7.16 0.53 -12.42
N ALA A 82 8.04 0.32 -13.40
CA ALA A 82 9.35 -0.26 -13.15
C ALA A 82 10.27 0.64 -12.30
N LEU A 83 10.15 1.98 -12.43
CA LEU A 83 10.89 2.91 -11.58
C LEU A 83 10.37 2.95 -10.13
N GLY A 84 9.12 2.62 -9.93
CA GLY A 84 8.47 2.73 -8.62
C GLY A 84 8.12 1.41 -7.94
N HIS A 85 8.36 0.25 -8.56
CA HIS A 85 7.88 -1.04 -8.05
C HIS A 85 8.34 -1.37 -6.63
N ASP A 86 9.52 -0.96 -6.29
CA ASP A 86 10.18 -1.25 -5.00
C ASP A 86 10.18 -0.07 -4.01
N LEU A 87 9.47 1.02 -4.28
CA LEU A 87 9.41 2.17 -3.36
C LEU A 87 8.90 1.77 -1.99
N GLY A 88 8.03 0.79 -1.90
CA GLY A 88 7.51 0.27 -0.64
C GLY A 88 8.57 -0.36 0.27
N LYS A 89 9.76 -0.69 -0.23
CA LYS A 89 10.87 -1.17 0.62
C LYS A 89 11.30 -0.14 1.66
N PHE A 90 11.09 1.15 1.41
CA PHE A 90 11.27 2.19 2.43
C PHE A 90 10.33 2.04 3.64
N GLY A 91 9.21 1.34 3.47
CA GLY A 91 8.30 0.98 4.54
C GLY A 91 8.75 -0.20 5.40
N CYS A 92 9.75 -0.97 4.98
CA CYS A 92 10.13 -2.21 5.63
C CYS A 92 11.28 -2.01 6.62
N LYS A 93 11.20 -2.64 7.79
CA LYS A 93 12.28 -2.64 8.79
C LYS A 93 13.34 -3.71 8.47
N PRO A 94 14.58 -3.51 8.92
CA PRO A 94 15.57 -4.57 8.90
C PRO A 94 15.03 -5.81 9.64
N GLY A 95 15.12 -6.98 8.99
CA GLY A 95 14.64 -8.24 9.55
C GLY A 95 13.15 -8.54 9.40
N GLU A 96 12.35 -7.58 8.91
CA GLU A 96 10.96 -7.87 8.51
C GLU A 96 10.92 -8.71 7.24
N ARG A 97 9.83 -9.47 7.08
CA ARG A 97 9.57 -10.24 5.85
C ARG A 97 9.19 -9.29 4.70
N VAL A 98 10.19 -8.60 4.17
CA VAL A 98 10.09 -7.68 3.03
C VAL A 98 9.14 -8.18 1.92
N PRO A 99 9.13 -9.49 1.54
CA PRO A 99 8.28 -9.95 0.45
C PRO A 99 6.77 -9.70 0.63
N TYR A 100 6.30 -9.50 1.85
CA TYR A 100 4.86 -9.37 2.11
C TYR A 100 4.37 -7.94 2.36
N LEU A 101 5.28 -6.99 2.55
CA LEU A 101 4.90 -5.64 2.96
C LEU A 101 5.26 -4.57 1.92
N HIS A 102 6.32 -4.76 1.13
CA HIS A 102 6.81 -3.69 0.26
C HIS A 102 5.84 -3.34 -0.87
N TYR A 103 5.14 -4.29 -1.48
CA TYR A 103 4.18 -3.99 -2.53
C TYR A 103 2.92 -3.29 -1.99
N TYR A 104 2.52 -3.58 -0.76
CA TYR A 104 1.46 -2.84 -0.08
C TYR A 104 1.83 -1.36 0.10
N TYR A 105 3.03 -1.08 0.59
CA TYR A 105 3.52 0.29 0.73
C TYR A 105 3.76 0.96 -0.62
N THR A 106 4.16 0.20 -1.65
CA THR A 106 4.23 0.68 -3.04
C THR A 106 2.85 1.14 -3.51
N ASP A 107 1.83 0.29 -3.40
CA ASP A 107 0.44 0.64 -3.76
C ASP A 107 -0.03 1.90 -3.04
N GLN A 108 0.18 1.97 -1.73
CA GLN A 108 -0.20 3.13 -0.92
C GLN A 108 0.50 4.43 -1.36
N TRP A 109 1.78 4.36 -1.72
CA TRP A 109 2.51 5.51 -2.20
C TRP A 109 1.89 6.08 -3.49
N PHE A 110 1.58 5.21 -4.44
CA PHE A 110 0.96 5.57 -5.71
C PHE A 110 -0.48 6.08 -5.53
N THR A 111 -1.30 5.34 -4.79
CA THR A 111 -2.72 5.67 -4.55
C THR A 111 -2.89 7.05 -3.92
N ARG A 112 -2.09 7.38 -2.91
CA ARG A 112 -2.14 8.69 -2.25
C ARG A 112 -1.79 9.87 -3.18
N ARG A 113 -1.14 9.60 -4.29
CA ARG A 113 -0.74 10.61 -5.30
C ARG A 113 -1.63 10.61 -6.52
N GLY A 114 -2.68 9.80 -6.52
CA GLY A 114 -3.59 9.64 -7.66
C GLY A 114 -2.90 9.07 -8.89
N LEU A 115 -1.91 8.17 -8.68
CA LEU A 115 -1.12 7.50 -9.71
C LEU A 115 -1.56 6.02 -9.79
N THR A 116 -2.86 5.79 -9.99
CA THR A 116 -3.49 4.48 -9.79
C THR A 116 -3.12 3.44 -10.84
N ALA A 117 -2.99 3.84 -12.10
CA ALA A 117 -2.63 2.89 -13.16
C ALA A 117 -1.18 2.43 -13.00
N LEU A 118 -0.25 3.36 -12.77
CA LEU A 118 1.15 3.03 -12.47
C LEU A 118 1.28 2.18 -11.22
N GLY A 119 0.54 2.53 -10.16
CA GLY A 119 0.55 1.83 -8.88
C GLY A 119 0.05 0.40 -9.00
N HIS A 120 -0.99 0.17 -9.79
CA HIS A 120 -1.52 -1.16 -10.05
C HIS A 120 -0.46 -2.09 -10.67
N ILE A 121 0.23 -1.64 -11.70
CA ILE A 121 1.30 -2.43 -12.33
C ILE A 121 2.49 -2.60 -11.36
N ALA A 122 2.91 -1.52 -10.68
CA ALA A 122 4.02 -1.56 -9.74
C ALA A 122 3.77 -2.53 -8.58
N ALA A 123 2.57 -2.54 -8.00
CA ALA A 123 2.21 -3.45 -6.91
C ALA A 123 2.18 -4.92 -7.36
N ASN A 124 1.80 -5.19 -8.61
CA ASN A 124 1.68 -6.56 -9.13
C ASN A 124 3.02 -7.28 -9.33
N HIS A 125 4.16 -6.59 -9.28
CA HIS A 125 5.48 -7.21 -9.54
C HIS A 125 5.83 -8.37 -8.59
N SER A 126 5.31 -8.37 -7.37
CA SER A 126 5.58 -9.39 -6.36
C SER A 126 4.41 -10.32 -6.10
N VAL A 127 3.32 -10.18 -6.80
CA VAL A 127 2.12 -11.01 -6.61
C VAL A 127 2.25 -12.28 -7.44
N TRP A 128 3.13 -13.14 -7.01
CA TRP A 128 3.47 -14.39 -7.66
C TRP A 128 2.41 -15.49 -7.53
N ASP A 129 1.38 -15.22 -6.74
CA ASP A 129 0.25 -16.15 -6.50
C ASP A 129 -0.95 -15.86 -7.39
N LEU A 130 -0.95 -14.72 -8.09
CA LEU A 130 -2.01 -14.40 -9.02
C LEU A 130 -1.92 -15.27 -10.26
N GLU A 131 -3.05 -15.41 -10.91
CA GLU A 131 -3.16 -16.00 -12.24
C GLU A 131 -2.35 -15.12 -13.22
N ILE A 132 -1.10 -15.50 -13.45
CA ILE A 132 -0.18 -14.76 -14.34
C ILE A 132 -0.81 -14.58 -15.74
N GLU A 133 -1.68 -15.48 -16.14
CA GLU A 133 -2.44 -15.45 -17.40
C GLU A 133 -3.36 -14.21 -17.52
N ASN A 134 -3.82 -13.68 -16.41
CA ASN A 134 -4.71 -12.52 -16.37
C ASN A 134 -3.98 -11.19 -16.19
N LEU A 135 -2.66 -11.21 -16.16
CA LEU A 135 -1.87 -9.98 -16.08
C LEU A 135 -1.71 -9.33 -17.45
N SER A 136 -1.64 -8.00 -17.45
CA SER A 136 -1.33 -7.23 -18.67
C SER A 136 0.11 -7.47 -19.14
N SER A 137 0.39 -7.11 -20.41
CA SER A 137 1.75 -7.18 -20.96
C SER A 137 2.75 -6.39 -20.11
N GLU A 138 2.33 -5.26 -19.54
CA GLU A 138 3.14 -4.43 -18.66
C GLU A 138 3.45 -5.14 -17.34
N SER A 139 2.44 -5.72 -16.69
CA SER A 139 2.64 -6.48 -15.46
C SER A 139 3.55 -7.69 -15.70
N LEU A 140 3.32 -8.46 -16.75
CA LEU A 140 4.16 -9.61 -17.10
C LEU A 140 5.60 -9.19 -17.40
N THR A 141 5.79 -8.09 -18.14
CA THR A 141 7.13 -7.56 -18.44
C THR A 141 7.85 -7.10 -17.15
N LEU A 142 7.14 -6.46 -16.23
CA LEU A 142 7.72 -6.03 -14.95
C LEU A 142 8.09 -7.24 -14.08
N VAL A 143 7.21 -8.22 -13.93
CA VAL A 143 7.47 -9.46 -13.16
C VAL A 143 8.65 -10.21 -13.77
N TYR A 144 8.69 -10.34 -15.09
CA TYR A 144 9.78 -10.97 -15.83
C TYR A 144 11.12 -10.29 -15.61
N ALA A 145 11.14 -8.95 -15.67
CA ALA A 145 12.35 -8.16 -15.45
C ALA A 145 12.83 -8.24 -14.00
N ASP A 146 11.92 -8.09 -13.03
CA ASP A 146 12.24 -8.20 -11.60
C ASP A 146 12.77 -9.60 -11.25
N PHE A 147 12.18 -10.64 -11.83
CA PHE A 147 12.64 -12.01 -11.64
C PHE A 147 14.10 -12.20 -12.11
N ARG A 148 14.47 -11.60 -13.24
CA ARG A 148 15.79 -11.75 -13.87
C ARG A 148 16.89 -10.87 -13.30
N VAL A 149 16.52 -9.74 -12.66
CA VAL A 149 17.50 -8.81 -12.08
C VAL A 149 17.75 -9.16 -10.64
N LYS A 150 18.99 -9.46 -10.34
CA LYS A 150 19.46 -9.71 -8.96
C LYS A 150 20.65 -8.81 -8.68
N GLN A 151 21.02 -8.72 -7.42
CA GLN A 151 22.16 -7.93 -6.97
C GLN A 151 23.31 -8.86 -6.60
N THR A 152 24.50 -8.46 -6.97
CA THR A 152 25.75 -9.02 -6.47
C THR A 152 26.63 -7.91 -5.91
N TYR A 153 27.67 -8.28 -5.18
CA TYR A 153 28.62 -7.33 -4.63
C TYR A 153 29.92 -7.39 -5.41
N GLY A 154 30.41 -6.25 -5.87
CA GLY A 154 31.76 -6.10 -6.43
C GLY A 154 32.84 -6.20 -5.34
N GLU A 155 34.10 -6.25 -5.75
CA GLU A 155 35.27 -6.30 -4.83
C GLU A 155 35.29 -5.07 -3.90
N ASP A 156 34.82 -3.93 -4.35
CA ASP A 156 34.67 -2.68 -3.59
C ASP A 156 33.39 -2.62 -2.72
N ARG A 157 32.69 -3.76 -2.54
CA ARG A 157 31.39 -3.88 -1.85
C ARG A 157 30.27 -3.02 -2.44
N ARG A 158 30.43 -2.50 -3.65
CA ARG A 158 29.32 -1.89 -4.36
C ARG A 158 28.39 -2.95 -4.89
N GLU A 159 27.09 -2.65 -4.83
CA GLU A 159 26.09 -3.47 -5.48
C GLU A 159 26.13 -3.26 -6.97
N ILE A 160 26.08 -4.37 -7.68
CA ILE A 160 26.03 -4.38 -9.15
C ILE A 160 24.79 -5.16 -9.54
N PRO A 161 23.90 -4.58 -10.38
CA PRO A 161 22.78 -5.33 -10.90
C PRO A 161 23.30 -6.40 -11.86
N CYS A 162 22.91 -7.64 -11.60
CA CYS A 162 23.21 -8.78 -12.44
C CYS A 162 21.95 -9.17 -13.22
N LEU A 163 22.09 -9.27 -14.52
CA LEU A 163 21.05 -9.75 -15.42
C LEU A 163 21.24 -11.25 -15.65
N TYR A 164 20.36 -12.03 -15.09
CA TYR A 164 20.36 -13.49 -15.22
C TYR A 164 19.42 -13.97 -16.34
N SER A 165 19.67 -15.15 -16.87
CA SER A 165 18.60 -15.89 -17.54
C SER A 165 17.51 -16.29 -16.55
N LEU A 166 16.35 -16.67 -17.03
CA LEU A 166 15.27 -17.16 -16.14
C LEU A 166 15.73 -18.34 -15.27
N GLN A 167 16.49 -19.29 -15.86
CA GLN A 167 16.99 -20.45 -15.12
C GLN A 167 17.96 -20.04 -14.00
N GLU A 168 18.96 -19.23 -14.32
CA GLU A 168 19.92 -18.74 -13.33
C GLU A 168 19.22 -17.94 -12.21
N ALA A 169 18.24 -17.08 -12.57
CA ALA A 169 17.46 -16.32 -11.61
C ALA A 169 16.64 -17.23 -10.68
N PHE A 170 16.05 -18.27 -11.23
CA PHE A 170 15.29 -19.27 -10.47
C PHE A 170 16.18 -19.98 -9.45
N ASP A 171 17.37 -20.42 -9.85
CA ASP A 171 18.32 -21.07 -8.97
C ASP A 171 18.80 -20.13 -7.83
N VAL A 172 19.07 -18.86 -8.16
CA VAL A 172 19.43 -17.83 -7.18
C VAL A 172 18.30 -17.58 -6.17
N ILE A 173 17.05 -17.51 -6.64
CA ILE A 173 15.91 -17.30 -5.75
C ILE A 173 15.76 -18.48 -4.80
N LEU A 174 15.79 -19.71 -5.31
CA LEU A 174 15.66 -20.90 -4.46
C LEU A 174 16.79 -21.00 -3.41
N SER A 175 18.01 -20.56 -3.76
CA SER A 175 19.15 -20.58 -2.84
C SER A 175 19.05 -19.53 -1.72
N LYS A 176 18.29 -18.45 -1.94
CA LYS A 176 18.12 -17.36 -0.95
C LYS A 176 16.92 -17.54 -0.02
N LEU A 177 16.06 -18.52 -0.30
CA LEU A 177 14.85 -18.74 0.49
C LEU A 177 15.15 -19.62 1.70
N ASP A 178 14.94 -19.07 2.88
CA ASP A 178 14.91 -19.86 4.11
C ASP A 178 13.65 -20.72 4.16
N ASN A 179 13.79 -21.96 4.67
CA ASN A 179 12.69 -22.90 4.88
C ASN A 179 11.85 -23.15 3.62
N VAL A 180 12.50 -23.56 2.54
CA VAL A 180 11.83 -23.95 1.29
C VAL A 180 11.28 -25.36 1.44
N ASP A 181 9.98 -25.46 1.77
CA ASP A 181 9.24 -26.72 1.69
C ASP A 181 8.87 -27.08 0.23
N ASP A 182 8.33 -28.27 0.05
CA ASP A 182 7.96 -28.78 -1.28
C ASP A 182 6.81 -27.97 -1.92
N ALA A 183 5.87 -27.47 -1.14
CA ALA A 183 4.77 -26.64 -1.62
C ALA A 183 5.31 -25.30 -2.17
N LYS A 184 6.23 -24.68 -1.45
CA LYS A 184 6.89 -23.45 -1.87
C LYS A 184 7.73 -23.66 -3.13
N ARG A 185 8.46 -24.77 -3.21
CA ARG A 185 9.22 -25.14 -4.43
C ARG A 185 8.30 -25.35 -5.63
N LEU A 186 7.18 -26.03 -5.44
CA LEU A 186 6.19 -26.27 -6.50
C LEU A 186 5.62 -24.96 -7.02
N ARG A 187 5.27 -24.04 -6.11
CA ARG A 187 4.77 -22.71 -6.44
C ARG A 187 5.79 -21.90 -7.25
N TYR A 188 7.06 -21.86 -6.84
CA TYR A 188 8.09 -21.17 -7.61
C TYR A 188 8.36 -21.80 -8.97
N ARG A 189 8.27 -23.14 -9.09
CA ARG A 189 8.34 -23.82 -10.38
C ARG A 189 7.18 -23.45 -11.28
N TYR A 190 5.99 -23.28 -10.74
CA TYR A 190 4.82 -22.84 -11.51
C TYR A 190 5.04 -21.41 -12.05
N VAL A 191 5.46 -20.48 -11.21
CA VAL A 191 5.80 -19.10 -11.64
C VAL A 191 6.91 -19.11 -12.70
N TYR A 192 7.95 -19.90 -12.50
CA TYR A 192 9.02 -20.04 -13.47
C TYR A 192 8.50 -20.55 -14.83
N ALA A 193 7.65 -21.57 -14.83
CA ALA A 193 7.06 -22.10 -16.05
C ALA A 193 6.24 -21.05 -16.81
N LYS A 194 5.46 -20.25 -16.10
CA LYS A 194 4.67 -19.16 -16.68
C LYS A 194 5.54 -18.02 -17.24
N LEU A 195 6.59 -17.65 -16.53
CA LEU A 195 7.55 -16.66 -17.06
C LEU A 195 8.32 -17.20 -18.26
N ARG A 196 8.54 -18.50 -18.32
CA ARG A 196 9.11 -19.16 -19.49
C ARG A 196 8.17 -19.11 -20.69
N ASP A 197 6.89 -19.40 -20.49
CA ASP A 197 5.86 -19.26 -21.52
C ASP A 197 5.81 -17.80 -22.04
N PHE A 198 5.92 -16.83 -21.17
CA PHE A 198 5.99 -15.40 -21.54
C PHE A 198 7.28 -15.08 -22.32
N GLU A 199 8.42 -15.61 -21.89
CA GLU A 199 9.69 -15.45 -22.63
C GLU A 199 9.60 -16.02 -24.04
N ASP A 200 9.04 -17.24 -24.18
CA ASP A 200 8.82 -17.89 -25.48
C ASP A 200 7.83 -17.07 -26.35
N TYR A 201 6.82 -16.46 -25.74
CA TYR A 201 5.92 -15.53 -26.42
C TYR A 201 6.68 -14.30 -26.95
N LEU A 202 7.52 -13.66 -26.14
CA LEU A 202 8.36 -12.55 -26.56
C LEU A 202 9.29 -12.93 -27.71
N ILE A 203 9.92 -14.12 -27.62
CA ILE A 203 10.79 -14.65 -28.68
C ILE A 203 10.01 -14.86 -29.98
N SER A 204 8.76 -15.31 -29.92
CA SER A 204 7.91 -15.48 -31.11
C SER A 204 7.63 -14.16 -31.85
N PHE A 205 7.73 -13.01 -31.15
CA PHE A 205 7.69 -11.67 -31.73
C PHE A 205 9.08 -11.18 -32.21
N GLY A 206 10.14 -11.99 -32.08
CA GLY A 206 11.49 -11.59 -32.43
C GLY A 206 12.21 -10.74 -31.38
N VAL A 207 11.69 -10.68 -30.15
CA VAL A 207 12.35 -9.97 -29.05
C VAL A 207 13.58 -10.73 -28.59
N ASP A 208 14.73 -10.06 -28.57
CA ASP A 208 15.97 -10.62 -28.01
C ASP A 208 15.90 -10.63 -26.48
N THR A 209 15.80 -11.81 -25.91
CA THR A 209 15.76 -12.04 -24.45
C THR A 209 17.13 -12.40 -23.87
N THR A 210 18.20 -12.42 -24.66
CA THR A 210 19.55 -12.83 -24.24
C THR A 210 20.31 -11.72 -23.47
N LEU A 211 19.58 -10.80 -22.82
CA LEU A 211 20.15 -9.73 -22.03
C LEU A 211 21.02 -10.28 -20.89
N ARG A 212 22.31 -9.98 -20.93
CA ARG A 212 23.28 -10.33 -19.90
C ARG A 212 24.03 -9.11 -19.44
N THR A 213 24.52 -9.14 -18.21
CA THR A 213 25.45 -8.13 -17.73
C THR A 213 26.71 -8.15 -18.60
N ALA A 214 26.86 -7.17 -19.48
CA ALA A 214 28.13 -6.98 -20.15
C ALA A 214 29.14 -6.57 -19.07
N GLY A 215 30.22 -7.35 -18.94
CA GLY A 215 31.34 -7.03 -18.03
C GLY A 215 32.13 -5.80 -18.50
N GLY A 216 31.51 -4.64 -18.47
CA GLY A 216 32.14 -3.36 -18.73
C GLY A 216 32.34 -2.60 -17.43
N PRO A 217 33.39 -1.76 -17.31
CA PRO A 217 33.58 -0.93 -16.15
C PRO A 217 32.34 -0.10 -15.89
N ALA A 218 31.82 -0.16 -14.66
CA ALA A 218 30.70 0.68 -14.25
C ALA A 218 31.03 2.14 -14.57
N ARG A 219 30.28 2.78 -15.45
CA ARG A 219 30.40 4.23 -15.64
C ARG A 219 30.11 4.87 -14.29
N PRO A 220 31.01 5.76 -13.81
CA PRO A 220 30.72 6.47 -12.57
C PRO A 220 29.36 7.14 -12.72
N ALA A 221 28.43 6.85 -11.83
CA ALA A 221 27.14 7.51 -11.83
C ALA A 221 27.41 9.00 -11.72
N LYS A 222 26.95 9.76 -12.73
CA LYS A 222 27.00 11.22 -12.64
C LYS A 222 26.18 11.58 -11.40
N ASN A 223 26.79 12.28 -10.48
CA ASN A 223 26.10 12.79 -9.30
C ASN A 223 25.08 13.82 -9.77
N ALA A 224 23.84 13.41 -9.97
CA ALA A 224 22.75 14.26 -10.44
C ALA A 224 22.00 14.93 -9.28
N ALA A 225 22.40 14.64 -8.04
CA ALA A 225 21.79 15.25 -6.87
C ALA A 225 22.15 16.75 -6.82
N LEU A 226 21.13 17.59 -6.66
CA LEU A 226 21.28 19.04 -6.50
C LEU A 226 21.71 19.42 -5.07
N LEU A 227 21.53 18.51 -4.12
CA LEU A 227 21.84 18.70 -2.70
C LEU A 227 23.06 17.86 -2.34
N ASN A 228 23.83 18.32 -1.36
CA ASN A 228 24.88 17.49 -0.76
C ASN A 228 24.26 16.38 0.12
N THR A 229 25.08 15.40 0.52
CA THR A 229 24.58 14.21 1.26
C THR A 229 23.88 14.56 2.56
N ASP A 230 24.39 15.56 3.30
CA ASP A 230 23.81 15.94 4.60
C ASP A 230 22.49 16.67 4.42
N GLU A 231 22.39 17.52 3.41
CA GLU A 231 21.14 18.21 3.05
C GLU A 231 20.08 17.21 2.58
N VAL A 232 20.48 16.22 1.77
CA VAL A 232 19.58 15.16 1.31
C VAL A 232 19.09 14.33 2.50
N VAL A 233 19.98 13.89 3.40
CA VAL A 233 19.58 13.14 4.61
C VAL A 233 18.64 13.97 5.47
N THR A 234 18.89 15.26 5.62
CA THR A 234 18.01 16.16 6.37
C THR A 234 16.67 16.34 5.69
N ALA A 235 16.65 16.51 4.38
CA ALA A 235 15.42 16.61 3.60
C ALA A 235 14.60 15.32 3.66
N LEU A 236 15.24 14.14 3.54
CA LEU A 236 14.60 12.83 3.67
C LEU A 236 13.94 12.61 5.02
N ARG A 237 14.59 13.02 6.10
CA ARG A 237 14.02 12.95 7.46
C ARG A 237 12.79 13.83 7.62
N ARG A 238 12.67 14.87 6.81
CA ARG A 238 11.53 15.80 6.82
C ARG A 238 10.47 15.48 5.78
N THR A 239 10.72 14.54 4.87
CA THR A 239 9.74 14.19 3.85
C THR A 239 8.55 13.49 4.46
N ALA A 240 7.36 13.76 3.94
CA ALA A 240 6.15 13.07 4.34
C ALA A 240 6.26 11.54 4.20
N VAL A 241 7.00 11.08 3.19
CA VAL A 241 7.24 9.65 2.94
C VAL A 241 8.00 9.00 4.10
N ASP A 242 9.16 9.55 4.50
CA ASP A 242 9.95 8.99 5.61
C ASP A 242 9.16 9.01 6.93
N HIS A 243 8.48 10.12 7.20
CA HIS A 243 7.65 10.26 8.40
C HIS A 243 6.49 9.24 8.40
N ASN A 244 5.78 9.12 7.29
CA ASN A 244 4.66 8.19 7.15
C ASN A 244 5.13 6.74 7.26
N ILE A 245 6.22 6.38 6.61
CA ILE A 245 6.82 5.05 6.69
C ILE A 245 7.16 4.69 8.14
N ARG A 246 7.81 5.58 8.88
CA ARG A 246 8.15 5.34 10.29
C ARG A 246 6.93 5.21 11.18
N LEU A 247 5.90 6.02 10.96
CA LEU A 247 4.64 5.91 11.69
C LEU A 247 3.93 4.60 11.38
N MET A 248 3.91 4.16 10.13
CA MET A 248 3.35 2.86 9.74
C MET A 248 4.03 1.73 10.49
N HIS A 249 5.36 1.73 10.54
CA HIS A 249 6.10 0.72 11.30
C HIS A 249 5.82 0.74 12.79
N ARG A 250 5.74 1.93 13.38
CA ARG A 250 5.42 2.06 14.79
C ARG A 250 4.02 1.56 15.11
N LEU A 251 3.05 1.87 14.27
CA LEU A 251 1.66 1.50 14.51
C LEU A 251 1.36 0.05 14.11
N GLY A 252 2.10 -0.51 13.15
CA GLY A 252 1.97 -1.93 12.78
C GLY A 252 2.57 -2.89 13.81
N HIS A 253 3.45 -2.40 14.70
CA HIS A 253 4.05 -3.21 15.76
C HIS A 253 3.12 -3.24 16.98
N GLU A 254 2.67 -4.42 17.40
CA GLU A 254 1.64 -4.60 18.42
C GLU A 254 1.92 -3.84 19.72
N GLN A 255 3.15 -3.95 20.26
CA GLN A 255 3.53 -3.25 21.49
C GLN A 255 3.56 -1.72 21.30
N LEU A 256 4.02 -1.22 20.17
CA LEU A 256 4.11 0.22 19.91
C LEU A 256 2.73 0.81 19.62
N PHE A 257 1.85 0.06 18.96
CA PHE A 257 0.44 0.40 18.82
C PHE A 257 -0.23 0.52 20.18
N GLY A 258 -0.08 -0.50 21.04
CA GLY A 258 -0.62 -0.50 22.41
C GLY A 258 -0.14 0.71 23.22
N ASN A 259 1.17 0.98 23.21
CA ASN A 259 1.74 2.14 23.91
C ASN A 259 1.20 3.48 23.35
N THR A 260 0.96 3.57 22.04
CA THR A 260 0.40 4.78 21.41
C THR A 260 -1.06 4.96 21.81
N LEU A 261 -1.82 3.87 21.85
CA LEU A 261 -3.22 3.88 22.27
C LEU A 261 -3.38 4.26 23.76
N GLU A 262 -2.53 3.70 24.62
CA GLU A 262 -2.50 4.08 26.05
C GLU A 262 -2.10 5.53 26.26
N ALA A 263 -1.09 6.02 25.52
CA ALA A 263 -0.71 7.42 25.57
C ALA A 263 -1.87 8.34 25.14
N ALA A 264 -2.61 7.94 24.11
CA ALA A 264 -3.80 8.68 23.66
C ALA A 264 -4.92 8.69 24.70
N ARG A 265 -5.16 7.56 25.39
CA ARG A 265 -6.12 7.46 26.50
C ARG A 265 -5.73 8.34 27.69
N GLY A 266 -4.44 8.43 27.97
CA GLY A 266 -3.90 9.25 29.04
C GLY A 266 -3.85 10.76 28.73
N GLU A 267 -4.01 11.17 27.48
CA GLU A 267 -3.87 12.55 27.05
C GLU A 267 -5.07 13.41 27.46
N LYS A 268 -4.81 14.48 28.16
CA LYS A 268 -5.85 15.41 28.64
C LYS A 268 -5.92 16.72 27.85
N ASN A 269 -4.89 17.02 27.07
CA ASN A 269 -4.86 18.22 26.25
C ASN A 269 -5.64 17.99 24.95
N PRO A 270 -6.71 18.75 24.65
CA PRO A 270 -7.54 18.52 23.47
C PRO A 270 -6.76 18.61 22.15
N ALA A 271 -5.81 19.54 22.02
CA ALA A 271 -5.03 19.70 20.79
C ALA A 271 -4.12 18.49 20.52
N ARG A 272 -3.51 17.91 21.57
CA ARG A 272 -2.71 16.70 21.46
C ARG A 272 -3.59 15.48 21.19
N LEU A 273 -4.75 15.41 21.82
CA LEU A 273 -5.71 14.35 21.60
C LEU A 273 -6.22 14.36 20.14
N GLN A 274 -6.46 15.54 19.58
CA GLN A 274 -6.77 15.69 18.14
C GLN A 274 -5.63 15.18 17.24
N ALA A 275 -4.38 15.37 17.63
CA ALA A 275 -3.23 14.83 16.90
C ALA A 275 -3.23 13.30 16.90
N TYR A 276 -3.55 12.64 18.03
CA TYR A 276 -3.72 11.18 18.07
C TYR A 276 -4.86 10.70 17.18
N VAL A 277 -6.02 11.38 17.24
CA VAL A 277 -7.15 11.05 16.34
C VAL A 277 -6.74 11.18 14.88
N SER A 278 -5.96 12.20 14.51
CA SER A 278 -5.44 12.37 13.15
C SER A 278 -4.51 11.22 12.74
N ILE A 279 -3.65 10.75 13.65
CA ILE A 279 -2.79 9.59 13.40
C ILE A 279 -3.65 8.35 13.14
N PHE A 280 -4.64 8.09 13.98
CA PHE A 280 -5.53 6.95 13.81
C PHE A 280 -6.35 7.05 12.53
N GLU A 281 -6.83 8.24 12.19
CA GLU A 281 -7.55 8.51 10.94
C GLU A 281 -6.71 8.24 9.70
N GLU A 282 -5.42 8.55 9.75
CA GLU A 282 -4.51 8.37 8.62
C GLU A 282 -4.02 6.92 8.46
N TYR A 283 -3.85 6.19 9.58
CA TYR A 283 -3.13 4.92 9.56
C TYR A 283 -3.97 3.67 9.87
N PHE A 284 -5.27 3.77 10.16
CA PHE A 284 -6.10 2.61 10.52
C PHE A 284 -6.16 1.51 9.43
N THR A 285 -5.96 1.86 8.17
CA THR A 285 -5.94 0.90 7.07
C THR A 285 -4.74 -0.05 7.12
N TYR A 286 -3.71 0.27 7.91
CA TYR A 286 -2.52 -0.55 8.11
C TYR A 286 -2.62 -1.49 9.31
N TRP A 287 -3.72 -1.44 10.03
CA TRP A 287 -3.91 -2.20 11.26
C TRP A 287 -4.60 -3.53 10.99
N ASN A 288 -4.25 -4.52 11.81
CA ASN A 288 -4.97 -5.78 11.84
C ASN A 288 -6.35 -5.61 12.52
N ALA A 289 -7.19 -6.64 12.46
CA ALA A 289 -8.55 -6.61 13.01
C ALA A 289 -8.56 -6.26 14.50
N SER A 290 -7.67 -6.85 15.31
CA SER A 290 -7.57 -6.57 16.74
C SER A 290 -7.21 -5.10 17.04
N GLN A 291 -6.26 -4.54 16.29
CA GLN A 291 -5.87 -3.13 16.44
C GLN A 291 -7.01 -2.19 16.03
N LYS A 292 -7.74 -2.51 14.95
CA LYS A 292 -8.94 -1.76 14.55
C LYS A 292 -10.02 -1.79 15.63
N GLN A 293 -10.29 -2.96 16.22
CA GLN A 293 -11.25 -3.07 17.32
C GLN A 293 -10.85 -2.26 18.54
N GLN A 294 -9.61 -2.37 18.99
CA GLN A 294 -9.10 -1.57 20.11
C GLN A 294 -9.19 -0.06 19.85
N THR A 295 -8.99 0.35 18.59
CA THR A 295 -9.16 1.75 18.18
C THR A 295 -10.63 2.16 18.21
N LEU A 296 -11.53 1.32 17.74
CA LEU A 296 -12.97 1.58 17.82
C LEU A 296 -13.43 1.79 19.26
N ASP A 297 -12.97 0.96 20.19
CA ASP A 297 -13.28 1.11 21.62
C ASP A 297 -12.77 2.45 22.17
N PHE A 298 -11.54 2.80 21.85
CA PHE A 298 -10.96 4.10 22.23
C PHE A 298 -11.76 5.28 21.63
N LEU A 299 -12.11 5.21 20.36
CA LEU A 299 -12.91 6.27 19.72
C LEU A 299 -14.29 6.41 20.35
N TYR A 300 -14.90 5.30 20.78
CA TYR A 300 -16.15 5.33 21.53
C TYR A 300 -15.99 6.05 22.88
N GLU A 301 -14.91 5.78 23.61
CA GLU A 301 -14.57 6.53 24.84
C GLU A 301 -14.49 8.04 24.62
N LEU A 302 -13.98 8.47 23.45
CA LEU A 302 -13.88 9.88 23.07
C LEU A 302 -15.23 10.57 22.86
N LEU A 303 -16.31 9.82 22.64
CA LEU A 303 -17.65 10.41 22.52
C LEU A 303 -18.16 10.99 23.84
N LEU A 304 -17.50 10.69 24.95
CA LEU A 304 -17.84 11.20 26.30
C LEU A 304 -17.09 12.46 26.69
N ILE A 305 -16.08 12.90 25.92
CA ILE A 305 -15.30 14.07 26.28
C ILE A 305 -16.06 15.39 25.99
N PRO A 306 -15.71 16.48 26.68
CA PRO A 306 -16.42 17.76 26.50
C PRO A 306 -16.26 18.39 25.11
N ASP A 307 -15.12 18.13 24.43
CA ASP A 307 -14.79 18.72 23.13
C ASP A 307 -15.66 18.17 22.00
N GLY A 308 -16.47 19.03 21.37
CA GLY A 308 -17.42 18.66 20.31
C GLY A 308 -16.76 18.27 19.01
N ASP A 309 -15.60 18.86 18.67
CA ASP A 309 -14.89 18.56 17.44
C ASP A 309 -14.22 17.19 17.53
N ILE A 310 -13.65 16.86 18.68
CA ILE A 310 -13.08 15.52 18.90
C ILE A 310 -14.18 14.46 18.83
N ARG A 311 -15.33 14.69 19.49
CA ARG A 311 -16.47 13.74 19.40
C ARG A 311 -16.92 13.51 17.98
N ARG A 312 -17.09 14.57 17.19
CA ARG A 312 -17.51 14.47 15.79
C ARG A 312 -16.48 13.72 14.94
N ARG A 313 -15.19 14.02 15.11
CA ARG A 313 -14.11 13.31 14.40
C ARG A 313 -14.03 11.85 14.80
N ALA A 314 -14.15 11.54 16.09
CA ALA A 314 -14.17 10.18 16.60
C ALA A 314 -15.34 9.37 16.00
N ALA A 315 -16.56 9.95 15.97
CA ALA A 315 -17.72 9.31 15.38
C ALA A 315 -17.54 9.06 13.87
N ALA A 316 -17.04 10.05 13.13
CA ALA A 316 -16.76 9.88 11.71
C ALA A 316 -15.70 8.80 11.47
N LEU A 317 -14.66 8.74 12.31
CA LEU A 317 -13.61 7.74 12.19
C LEU A 317 -14.11 6.34 12.53
N ILE A 318 -15.02 6.17 13.50
CA ILE A 318 -15.72 4.90 13.75
C ILE A 318 -16.39 4.40 12.46
N GLY A 319 -17.17 5.25 11.79
CA GLY A 319 -17.81 4.89 10.53
C GLY A 319 -16.82 4.51 9.43
N ARG A 320 -15.74 5.26 9.28
CA ARG A 320 -14.70 5.00 8.28
C ARG A 320 -13.93 3.71 8.54
N ILE A 321 -13.59 3.42 9.80
CA ILE A 321 -12.90 2.17 10.16
C ILE A 321 -13.81 0.97 9.85
N LEU A 322 -15.10 1.05 10.18
CA LEU A 322 -16.06 -0.03 9.91
C LEU A 322 -16.28 -0.23 8.41
N ALA A 323 -16.41 0.86 7.64
CA ALA A 323 -16.54 0.81 6.18
C ALA A 323 -15.33 0.14 5.50
N ALA A 324 -14.14 0.42 6.03
CA ALA A 324 -12.87 -0.06 5.48
C ALA A 324 -12.25 -1.16 6.36
N PHE A 325 -13.03 -1.84 7.18
CA PHE A 325 -12.51 -2.80 8.16
C PHE A 325 -11.73 -3.94 7.51
N ARG A 326 -12.23 -4.43 6.37
CA ARG A 326 -11.59 -5.49 5.55
C ARG A 326 -10.47 -4.97 4.66
N LEU A 327 -10.36 -3.65 4.48
CA LEU A 327 -9.25 -3.06 3.75
C LEU A 327 -7.96 -3.13 4.60
N GLY A 328 -7.41 -4.29 4.64
CA GLY A 328 -6.00 -4.54 4.78
C GLY A 328 -5.58 -5.08 3.45
N TYR A 329 -4.29 -5.05 3.12
CA TYR A 329 -3.81 -5.71 1.91
C TYR A 329 -4.12 -7.22 2.03
N GLN A 330 -5.29 -7.59 1.58
CA GLN A 330 -5.62 -8.98 1.30
C GLN A 330 -5.34 -9.19 -0.18
N LYS A 331 -4.54 -10.20 -0.49
CA LYS A 331 -4.54 -10.80 -1.82
C LYS A 331 -6.01 -11.11 -2.15
N GLU A 332 -6.45 -10.80 -3.34
CA GLU A 332 -7.74 -11.33 -3.80
C GLU A 332 -7.68 -12.85 -3.61
N PRO A 333 -8.53 -13.41 -2.78
CA PRO A 333 -8.51 -14.84 -2.58
C PRO A 333 -8.82 -15.53 -3.92
N PRO A 334 -8.22 -16.68 -4.21
CA PRO A 334 -8.62 -17.51 -5.36
C PRO A 334 -10.13 -17.69 -5.37
N ALA A 335 -10.73 -17.77 -6.56
CA ALA A 335 -12.19 -17.89 -6.70
C ALA A 335 -12.79 -19.10 -5.95
N ASP A 336 -11.96 -20.08 -5.62
CA ASP A 336 -12.30 -21.30 -4.85
C ASP A 336 -11.84 -21.25 -3.39
N ALA A 337 -11.34 -20.09 -2.91
CA ALA A 337 -10.96 -19.95 -1.51
C ALA A 337 -12.18 -20.14 -0.60
N PRO A 338 -12.02 -20.80 0.56
CA PRO A 338 -13.08 -20.85 1.54
C PRO A 338 -13.45 -19.42 1.96
N PRO A 339 -14.74 -19.17 2.32
CA PRO A 339 -15.16 -17.87 2.81
C PRO A 339 -14.24 -17.39 3.95
N ASP A 340 -13.85 -16.13 3.91
CA ASP A 340 -13.08 -15.52 4.99
C ASP A 340 -13.91 -15.62 6.28
N PRO A 341 -13.42 -16.27 7.33
CA PRO A 341 -14.16 -16.38 8.61
C PRO A 341 -14.43 -15.00 9.23
N GLU A 342 -13.70 -13.96 8.82
CA GLU A 342 -13.92 -12.59 9.26
C GLU A 342 -14.79 -11.77 8.28
N GLU A 343 -15.35 -12.37 7.23
CA GLU A 343 -16.15 -11.66 6.22
C GLU A 343 -17.33 -10.89 6.81
N ASP A 344 -17.99 -11.45 7.82
CA ASP A 344 -19.14 -10.84 8.48
C ASP A 344 -18.78 -9.91 9.66
N LEU A 345 -17.54 -9.90 10.09
CA LEU A 345 -17.09 -9.15 11.25
C LEU A 345 -17.39 -7.64 11.18
N PRO A 346 -17.18 -6.93 10.07
CA PRO A 346 -17.53 -5.51 9.97
C PRO A 346 -19.01 -5.22 10.22
N PHE A 347 -19.89 -6.11 9.76
CA PHE A 347 -21.35 -5.94 9.92
C PHE A 347 -21.78 -6.24 11.35
N GLN A 348 -21.17 -7.24 11.99
CA GLN A 348 -21.39 -7.54 13.41
C GLN A 348 -20.93 -6.37 14.29
N LEU A 349 -19.74 -5.85 14.04
CA LEU A 349 -19.22 -4.68 14.75
C LEU A 349 -20.10 -3.45 14.52
N TRP A 350 -20.57 -3.23 13.27
CA TRP A 350 -21.50 -2.13 13.02
C TRP A 350 -22.78 -2.26 13.83
N ALA A 351 -23.39 -3.43 13.85
CA ALA A 351 -24.59 -3.66 14.66
C ALA A 351 -24.33 -3.39 16.14
N GLU A 352 -23.19 -3.85 16.69
CA GLU A 352 -22.78 -3.62 18.06
C GLU A 352 -22.57 -2.14 18.37
N TYR A 353 -21.80 -1.45 17.55
CA TYR A 353 -21.52 -0.02 17.76
C TYR A 353 -22.76 0.85 17.55
N LEU A 354 -23.61 0.49 16.58
CA LEU A 354 -24.88 1.18 16.37
C LEU A 354 -25.79 1.06 17.60
N GLU A 355 -25.86 -0.12 18.21
CA GLU A 355 -26.60 -0.31 19.46
C GLU A 355 -26.01 0.54 20.60
N LYS A 356 -24.68 0.54 20.77
CA LYS A 356 -23.99 1.40 21.75
C LYS A 356 -24.23 2.90 21.51
N LEU A 357 -24.37 3.32 20.25
CA LEU A 357 -24.62 4.72 19.88
C LEU A 357 -26.08 5.14 20.10
N ILE A 358 -27.03 4.26 19.85
CA ILE A 358 -28.47 4.56 19.94
C ILE A 358 -29.00 4.32 21.35
N ASP A 359 -28.60 3.24 21.99
CA ASP A 359 -28.97 2.89 23.38
C ASP A 359 -27.72 2.74 24.28
N PRO A 360 -27.04 3.86 24.60
CA PRO A 360 -25.85 3.82 25.43
C PRO A 360 -26.15 3.30 26.84
N ASP A 361 -25.10 2.83 27.52
CA ASP A 361 -25.21 2.27 28.90
C ASP A 361 -25.99 3.22 29.81
N ARG A 362 -27.05 2.70 30.45
CA ARG A 362 -27.92 3.44 31.38
C ARG A 362 -27.21 3.97 32.62
N ARG A 363 -26.01 3.53 32.91
CA ARG A 363 -25.15 4.09 33.96
C ARG A 363 -24.58 5.48 33.62
N LEU A 364 -24.64 5.88 32.36
CA LEU A 364 -24.26 7.21 31.93
C LEU A 364 -25.31 8.26 32.31
N THR A 365 -24.86 9.49 32.51
CA THR A 365 -25.77 10.60 32.75
C THR A 365 -26.63 10.91 31.52
N PRO A 366 -27.83 11.48 31.66
CA PRO A 366 -28.66 11.87 30.52
C PRO A 366 -27.93 12.75 29.51
N ARG A 367 -27.05 13.63 29.97
CA ARG A 367 -26.21 14.49 29.13
C ARG A 367 -25.22 13.66 28.30
N GLN A 368 -24.56 12.66 28.89
CA GLN A 368 -23.63 11.76 28.19
C GLN A 368 -24.35 10.92 27.16
N ILE A 369 -25.51 10.37 27.50
CA ILE A 369 -26.37 9.62 26.59
C ILE A 369 -26.73 10.49 25.37
N SER A 370 -27.16 11.73 25.61
CA SER A 370 -27.50 12.67 24.53
C SER A 370 -26.29 12.99 23.63
N MET A 371 -25.11 13.16 24.25
CA MET A 371 -23.87 13.41 23.51
C MET A 371 -23.52 12.25 22.58
N ILE A 372 -23.66 11.00 23.02
CA ILE A 372 -23.37 9.80 22.22
C ILE A 372 -24.40 9.67 21.09
N ARG A 373 -25.70 9.75 21.39
CA ARG A 373 -26.78 9.63 20.41
C ARG A 373 -26.67 10.65 19.27
N TYR A 374 -26.25 11.86 19.60
CA TYR A 374 -26.03 12.91 18.59
C TYR A 374 -24.96 12.52 17.56
N GLN A 375 -24.01 11.64 17.92
CA GLN A 375 -22.94 11.19 17.02
C GLN A 375 -23.32 9.98 16.17
N ALA A 376 -24.43 9.32 16.44
CA ALA A 376 -24.87 8.14 15.68
C ALA A 376 -25.04 8.44 14.18
N LYS A 377 -25.63 9.61 13.87
CA LYS A 377 -25.77 10.06 12.48
C LYS A 377 -24.42 10.28 11.82
N THR A 378 -23.49 10.95 12.50
CA THR A 378 -22.15 11.22 11.97
C THR A 378 -21.41 9.92 11.63
N ALA A 379 -21.49 8.92 12.52
CA ALA A 379 -20.87 7.62 12.28
C ALA A 379 -21.54 6.88 11.10
N ALA A 380 -22.88 6.90 11.04
CA ALA A 380 -23.64 6.27 9.94
C ALA A 380 -23.37 6.92 8.58
N ASP A 381 -23.37 8.25 8.53
CA ASP A 381 -23.05 9.00 7.30
C ASP A 381 -21.62 8.67 6.84
N ALA A 382 -20.64 8.69 7.74
CA ALA A 382 -19.26 8.38 7.41
C ALA A 382 -19.08 6.93 6.95
N LEU A 383 -19.79 5.98 7.54
CA LEU A 383 -19.78 4.57 7.14
C LEU A 383 -20.34 4.41 5.73
N LEU A 384 -21.56 4.91 5.47
CA LEU A 384 -22.24 4.73 4.19
C LEU A 384 -21.56 5.48 3.03
N MET A 385 -20.88 6.59 3.31
CA MET A 385 -20.11 7.33 2.30
C MET A 385 -18.77 6.67 1.94
N ASN A 386 -18.28 5.76 2.76
CA ASN A 386 -16.94 5.16 2.56
C ASN A 386 -16.98 3.64 2.35
N CYS A 387 -18.12 2.97 2.52
CA CYS A 387 -18.24 1.55 2.22
C CYS A 387 -18.37 1.30 0.70
N SER A 388 -18.15 0.06 0.30
CA SER A 388 -18.38 -0.36 -1.08
C SER A 388 -19.88 -0.38 -1.42
N ASP A 389 -20.22 -0.22 -2.70
CA ASP A 389 -21.60 -0.33 -3.17
C ASP A 389 -22.22 -1.70 -2.86
N ALA A 390 -21.39 -2.75 -2.82
CA ALA A 390 -21.83 -4.10 -2.47
C ALA A 390 -22.18 -4.26 -0.99
N ASP A 391 -21.49 -3.55 -0.10
CA ASP A 391 -21.68 -3.61 1.35
C ASP A 391 -22.74 -2.63 1.86
N ALA A 392 -22.97 -1.53 1.12
CA ALA A 392 -23.91 -0.48 1.52
C ALA A 392 -25.32 -0.98 1.88
N PRO A 393 -25.96 -1.92 1.14
CA PRO A 393 -27.28 -2.44 1.50
C PRO A 393 -27.30 -3.18 2.85
N ARG A 394 -26.21 -3.89 3.18
CA ARG A 394 -26.10 -4.61 4.46
C ARG A 394 -25.96 -3.63 5.63
N PHE A 395 -25.07 -2.66 5.51
CA PHE A 395 -24.89 -1.62 6.53
C PHE A 395 -26.15 -0.78 6.74
N ALA A 396 -26.82 -0.37 5.63
CA ALA A 396 -28.08 0.36 5.70
C ALA A 396 -29.20 -0.50 6.32
N GLY A 397 -29.23 -1.80 6.03
CA GLY A 397 -30.20 -2.73 6.60
C GLY A 397 -30.13 -2.78 8.14
N GLU A 398 -28.92 -2.79 8.71
CA GLU A 398 -28.73 -2.74 10.16
C GLU A 398 -29.24 -1.40 10.75
N LEU A 399 -28.90 -0.29 10.09
CA LEU A 399 -29.34 1.03 10.49
C LEU A 399 -30.90 1.11 10.53
N PHE A 400 -31.56 0.68 9.45
CA PHE A 400 -33.05 0.66 9.40
C PHE A 400 -33.67 -0.28 10.44
N ARG A 401 -33.05 -1.38 10.76
CA ARG A 401 -33.52 -2.31 11.77
C ARG A 401 -33.55 -1.68 13.16
N HIS A 402 -32.55 -0.87 13.49
CA HIS A 402 -32.46 -0.14 14.77
C HIS A 402 -33.44 1.03 14.84
N TYR A 403 -33.57 1.84 13.77
CA TYR A 403 -34.51 2.97 13.72
C TYR A 403 -36.00 2.57 13.73
N ARG A 404 -36.33 1.32 13.44
CA ARG A 404 -37.72 0.81 13.52
C ARG A 404 -38.11 0.29 14.89
N ARG A 405 -37.25 0.33 15.91
CA ARG A 405 -37.62 -0.03 17.29
C ARG A 405 -38.54 1.04 17.85
N PRO A 406 -39.80 0.70 18.26
CA PRO A 406 -40.82 1.69 18.73
C PRO A 406 -40.31 2.55 19.90
N GLU A 407 -39.44 1.97 20.73
CA GLU A 407 -38.89 2.58 21.95
C GLU A 407 -37.96 3.79 21.66
N LEU A 408 -37.47 3.97 20.41
CA LEU A 408 -36.60 5.05 20.02
C LEU A 408 -37.39 6.21 19.40
N VAL A 409 -38.56 5.95 18.79
CA VAL A 409 -39.41 6.96 18.17
C VAL A 409 -40.03 7.87 19.23
N ASP A 410 -40.36 7.33 20.39
CA ASP A 410 -40.94 8.11 21.51
C ASP A 410 -39.91 8.95 22.27
N ALA A 411 -38.63 8.56 22.26
CA ALA A 411 -37.56 9.32 22.95
C ALA A 411 -37.18 10.58 22.20
N ASP A 412 -37.18 10.55 20.85
CA ASP A 412 -36.86 11.72 20.02
C ASP A 412 -38.01 12.75 20.00
N ALA A 413 -39.27 12.32 20.17
CA ALA A 413 -40.41 13.20 20.30
C ALA A 413 -40.37 14.01 21.62
N ALA A 414 -39.74 13.49 22.67
CA ALA A 414 -39.60 14.17 23.95
C ALA A 414 -38.45 15.22 23.99
N VAL A 415 -37.46 15.09 23.10
CA VAL A 415 -36.28 15.98 23.06
C VAL A 415 -36.51 17.21 22.14
N SER A 416 -37.51 17.19 21.27
CA SER A 416 -37.78 18.31 20.37
C SER A 416 -38.57 19.48 21.00
N TYR A 417 -38.92 19.42 22.29
CA TYR A 417 -39.72 20.44 22.99
C TYR A 417 -39.18 20.89 24.35
N THR A 418 -37.93 20.69 24.63
CA THR A 418 -37.22 21.34 25.73
C THR A 418 -35.89 21.91 25.24
#